data_fd8a0aa6da739fb5ee2f18616f9942c1
#
_entry.id   fd8a0aa6da739fb5ee2f18616f9942c1
#
_cell.length_a   1.000
_cell.length_b   1.000
_cell.length_c   1.000
_cell.angle_alpha   90.00
_cell.angle_beta   90.00
_cell.angle_gamma   90.00
#
_symmetry.space_group_name_H-M   'P 1'
#
loop_
_entity.id
_entity.type
_entity.pdbx_description
1 polymer ?
#
loop_
_entity_poly.entity_id
_entity_poly.type
_entity_poly.pdbx_seq_one_letter_code
_entity_poly.pdbx_strand_id
1 'polypeptide(L)'
;EMHRYIPYLAKNAGFDKIGEKPVHHQARKFGKSKFMGWNRFFNGYLDLITLWFLSNFGKKPMHVFGFLGTIVFFIGFLSAFLIGVDKLWALSHGVAQRLVTDSPYFYIALTMMMIGTQLFLAGFIGDLVSRSSQNRNDYQIEEEIRCGK
;
A
#
# COMPACT_ATOMS: atom_id res chain seq x y z
N GLU A 1 -14.39 4.01 -12.45
CA GLU A 1 -14.54 5.48 -12.28
C GLU A 1 -13.24 6.29 -12.42
N MET A 2 -12.16 5.68 -12.92
CA MET A 2 -10.85 6.34 -13.07
C MET A 2 -10.80 7.44 -14.15
N HIS A 3 -11.87 7.65 -14.91
CA HIS A 3 -11.93 8.68 -15.96
C HIS A 3 -11.68 10.11 -15.48
N ARG A 4 -11.88 10.39 -14.18
CA ARG A 4 -11.60 11.72 -13.58
C ARG A 4 -10.10 12.03 -13.48
N TYR A 5 -9.28 11.00 -13.52
CA TYR A 5 -7.84 11.09 -13.29
C TYR A 5 -7.03 10.89 -14.57
N ILE A 6 -7.69 10.95 -15.74
CA ILE A 6 -7.04 10.81 -17.05
C ILE A 6 -5.82 11.73 -17.20
N PRO A 7 -5.86 13.03 -16.83
CA PRO A 7 -4.69 13.90 -16.95
C PRO A 7 -3.53 13.45 -16.06
N TYR A 8 -3.84 12.96 -14.87
CA TYR A 8 -2.83 12.43 -13.94
C TYR A 8 -2.20 11.13 -14.47
N LEU A 9 -3.02 10.23 -14.98
CA LEU A 9 -2.56 8.96 -15.58
C LEU A 9 -1.73 9.22 -16.85
N ALA A 10 -2.14 10.18 -17.69
CA ALA A 10 -1.40 10.59 -18.86
C ALA A 10 0.00 11.13 -18.50
N LYS A 11 0.08 11.98 -17.46
CA LYS A 11 1.36 12.49 -16.97
C LYS A 11 2.28 11.36 -16.45
N ASN A 12 1.73 10.39 -15.72
CA ASN A 12 2.50 9.23 -15.25
C ASN A 12 2.93 8.29 -16.40
N ALA A 13 2.21 8.30 -17.51
CA ALA A 13 2.57 7.57 -18.73
C ALA A 13 3.60 8.30 -19.61
N GLY A 14 4.09 9.50 -19.18
CA GLY A 14 5.13 10.26 -19.88
C GLY A 14 4.61 11.34 -20.81
N PHE A 15 3.30 11.62 -20.83
CA PHE A 15 2.73 12.71 -21.64
C PHE A 15 2.73 14.02 -20.85
N ASP A 16 3.74 14.86 -21.04
CA ASP A 16 3.88 16.14 -20.32
C ASP A 16 2.99 17.25 -20.87
N LYS A 17 2.56 17.14 -22.15
CA LYS A 17 1.75 18.17 -22.81
C LYS A 17 0.26 17.81 -22.73
N ILE A 18 -0.41 18.29 -21.70
CA ILE A 18 -1.86 18.13 -21.53
C ILE A 18 -2.53 19.46 -21.85
N GLY A 19 -3.40 19.47 -22.88
CA GLY A 19 -4.17 20.64 -23.29
C GLY A 19 -5.61 20.57 -22.80
N GLU A 20 -6.21 21.71 -22.54
CA GLU A 20 -7.63 21.86 -22.20
C GLU A 20 -8.37 22.53 -23.36
N LYS A 21 -9.56 21.99 -23.67
CA LYS A 21 -10.46 22.60 -24.64
C LYS A 21 -11.77 22.95 -23.96
N PRO A 22 -12.20 24.21 -24.00
CA PRO A 22 -13.48 24.62 -23.44
C PRO A 22 -14.63 23.94 -24.21
N VAL A 23 -15.56 23.32 -23.49
CA VAL A 23 -16.76 22.74 -24.05
C VAL A 23 -18.00 23.35 -23.40
N HIS A 24 -19.01 23.67 -24.19
CA HIS A 24 -20.27 24.18 -23.69
C HIS A 24 -21.09 23.01 -23.11
N HIS A 25 -21.25 23.00 -21.80
CA HIS A 25 -22.03 22.00 -21.11
C HIS A 25 -23.50 22.40 -21.12
N GLN A 26 -24.33 21.57 -21.74
CA GLN A 26 -25.80 21.74 -21.68
C GLN A 26 -26.38 20.98 -20.49
N ALA A 27 -27.28 21.63 -19.75
CA ALA A 27 -28.00 20.99 -18.66
C ALA A 27 -28.83 19.79 -19.17
N ARG A 28 -28.84 18.72 -18.40
CA ARG A 28 -29.61 17.52 -18.75
C ARG A 28 -31.11 17.84 -18.78
N LYS A 29 -31.76 17.59 -19.89
CA LYS A 29 -33.20 17.86 -20.07
C LYS A 29 -34.12 16.91 -19.29
N PHE A 30 -33.66 15.68 -19.02
CA PHE A 30 -34.42 14.63 -18.33
C PHE A 30 -33.54 13.87 -17.34
N GLY A 31 -34.12 13.48 -16.21
CA GLY A 31 -33.51 12.61 -15.21
C GLY A 31 -32.82 13.35 -14.07
N LYS A 32 -32.80 12.72 -12.87
CA LYS A 32 -32.08 13.20 -11.70
C LYS A 32 -30.72 12.50 -11.61
N SER A 33 -29.68 13.22 -11.16
CA SER A 33 -28.37 12.63 -10.92
C SER A 33 -28.46 11.56 -9.83
N LYS A 34 -28.07 10.34 -10.11
CA LYS A 34 -27.99 9.23 -9.13
C LYS A 34 -26.82 9.39 -8.15
N PHE A 35 -25.91 10.31 -8.43
CA PHE A 35 -24.68 10.50 -7.66
C PHE A 35 -24.80 11.73 -6.75
N MET A 36 -25.60 11.63 -5.70
CA MET A 36 -25.68 12.66 -4.67
C MET A 36 -25.29 12.06 -3.32
N GLY A 37 -24.43 12.76 -2.56
CA GLY A 37 -24.17 12.48 -1.16
C GLY A 37 -22.78 11.93 -0.82
N TRP A 38 -22.66 11.44 0.40
CA TRP A 38 -21.45 10.94 1.03
C TRP A 38 -20.71 9.85 0.25
N ASN A 39 -21.44 8.97 -0.45
CA ASN A 39 -20.85 7.90 -1.27
C ASN A 39 -19.91 8.45 -2.36
N ARG A 40 -20.23 9.61 -2.95
CA ARG A 40 -19.36 10.24 -3.96
C ARG A 40 -18.06 10.75 -3.35
N PHE A 41 -18.13 11.27 -2.13
CA PHE A 41 -16.94 11.75 -1.42
C PHE A 41 -16.03 10.58 -1.03
N PHE A 42 -16.59 9.52 -0.44
CA PHE A 42 -15.83 8.34 -0.06
C PHE A 42 -15.20 7.62 -1.26
N ASN A 43 -15.95 7.45 -2.35
CA ASN A 43 -15.41 6.84 -3.55
C ASN A 43 -14.28 7.70 -4.14
N GLY A 44 -14.44 9.02 -4.21
CA GLY A 44 -13.38 9.92 -4.68
C GLY A 44 -12.14 9.88 -3.80
N TYR A 45 -12.30 9.79 -2.48
CA TYR A 45 -11.20 9.67 -1.54
C TYR A 45 -10.46 8.33 -1.69
N LEU A 46 -11.20 7.22 -1.80
CA LEU A 46 -10.61 5.89 -2.03
C LEU A 46 -9.88 5.81 -3.37
N ASP A 47 -10.44 6.42 -4.42
CA ASP A 47 -9.80 6.49 -5.73
C ASP A 47 -8.48 7.27 -5.66
N LEU A 48 -8.44 8.39 -4.93
CA LEU A 48 -7.22 9.18 -4.73
C LEU A 48 -6.15 8.38 -3.97
N ILE A 49 -6.52 7.70 -2.89
CA ILE A 49 -5.59 6.83 -2.14
C ILE A 49 -5.06 5.73 -3.05
N THR A 50 -5.94 5.09 -3.83
CA THR A 50 -5.54 4.02 -4.74
C THR A 50 -4.56 4.53 -5.79
N LEU A 51 -4.82 5.68 -6.41
CA LEU A 51 -3.93 6.28 -7.39
C LEU A 51 -2.57 6.67 -6.79
N TRP A 52 -2.59 7.31 -5.63
CA TRP A 52 -1.37 7.66 -4.90
C TRP A 52 -0.54 6.42 -4.59
N PHE A 53 -1.23 5.37 -4.11
CA PHE A 53 -0.62 4.10 -3.78
C PHE A 53 -0.02 3.40 -5.02
N LEU A 54 -0.80 3.27 -6.11
CA LEU A 54 -0.30 2.66 -7.35
C LEU A 54 0.86 3.44 -7.97
N SER A 55 0.80 4.77 -7.93
CA SER A 55 1.84 5.62 -8.48
C SER A 55 3.17 5.47 -7.73
N ASN A 56 3.12 5.43 -6.39
CA ASN A 56 4.33 5.39 -5.57
C ASN A 56 4.85 3.97 -5.35
N PHE A 57 3.96 3.00 -5.21
CA PHE A 57 4.30 1.64 -4.76
C PHE A 57 3.99 0.54 -5.77
N GLY A 58 3.27 0.85 -6.85
CA GLY A 58 2.85 -0.14 -7.85
C GLY A 58 4.00 -0.87 -8.55
N LYS A 59 5.18 -0.26 -8.60
CA LYS A 59 6.36 -0.87 -9.27
C LYS A 59 7.14 -1.84 -8.39
N LYS A 60 7.15 -1.66 -7.06
CA LYS A 60 7.93 -2.49 -6.11
C LYS A 60 7.26 -2.58 -4.74
N PRO A 61 6.11 -3.22 -4.60
CA PRO A 61 5.37 -3.29 -3.32
C PRO A 61 6.17 -4.02 -2.23
N MET A 62 6.97 -5.02 -2.58
CA MET A 62 7.79 -5.77 -1.64
C MET A 62 8.78 -4.90 -0.87
N HIS A 63 9.41 -3.90 -1.52
CA HIS A 63 10.39 -3.05 -0.85
C HIS A 63 9.78 -2.23 0.29
N VAL A 64 8.54 -1.79 0.15
CA VAL A 64 7.87 -0.96 1.17
C VAL A 64 7.24 -1.81 2.26
N PHE A 65 6.34 -2.73 1.86
CA PHE A 65 5.62 -3.55 2.83
C PHE A 65 6.52 -4.59 3.48
N GLY A 66 7.44 -5.19 2.72
CA GLY A 66 8.40 -6.13 3.27
C GLY A 66 9.35 -5.46 4.27
N PHE A 67 9.89 -4.29 3.95
CA PHE A 67 10.76 -3.55 4.85
C PHE A 67 10.02 -3.09 6.12
N LEU A 68 8.84 -2.47 5.95
CA LEU A 68 8.03 -2.04 7.08
C LEU A 68 7.59 -3.22 7.96
N GLY A 69 7.13 -4.31 7.33
CA GLY A 69 6.74 -5.54 8.02
C GLY A 69 7.88 -6.14 8.81
N THR A 70 9.08 -6.18 8.23
CA THR A 70 10.30 -6.66 8.90
C THR A 70 10.64 -5.81 10.13
N ILE A 71 10.61 -4.49 10.01
CA ILE A 71 10.88 -3.59 11.15
C ILE A 71 9.87 -3.82 12.27
N VAL A 72 8.57 -3.80 11.95
CA VAL A 72 7.51 -3.98 12.96
C VAL A 72 7.63 -5.36 13.62
N PHE A 73 7.93 -6.40 12.86
CA PHE A 73 8.16 -7.74 13.39
C PHE A 73 9.34 -7.76 14.38
N PHE A 74 10.48 -7.18 14.01
CA PHE A 74 11.64 -7.17 14.89
C PHE A 74 11.44 -6.33 16.14
N ILE A 75 10.73 -5.23 16.09
CA ILE A 75 10.37 -4.43 17.27
C ILE A 75 9.50 -5.27 18.21
N GLY A 76 8.47 -5.94 17.69
CA GLY A 76 7.62 -6.82 18.47
C GLY A 76 8.40 -7.99 19.07
N PHE A 77 9.25 -8.64 18.28
CA PHE A 77 10.10 -9.73 18.74
C PHE A 77 11.07 -9.31 19.85
N LEU A 78 11.76 -8.20 19.66
CA LEU A 78 12.69 -7.66 20.65
C LEU A 78 11.97 -7.31 21.96
N SER A 79 10.80 -6.68 21.87
CA SER A 79 9.99 -6.35 23.04
C SER A 79 9.53 -7.62 23.79
N ALA A 80 9.05 -8.63 23.10
CA ALA A 80 8.66 -9.91 23.69
C ALA A 80 9.85 -10.63 24.31
N PHE A 81 11.01 -10.61 23.63
CA PHE A 81 12.24 -11.20 24.09
C PHE A 81 12.74 -10.55 25.39
N LEU A 82 12.77 -9.21 25.47
CA LEU A 82 13.17 -8.47 26.66
C LEU A 82 12.27 -8.79 27.87
N ILE A 83 10.95 -8.83 27.65
CA ILE A 83 9.98 -9.21 28.70
C ILE A 83 10.24 -10.65 29.17
N GLY A 84 10.55 -11.56 28.26
CA GLY A 84 10.90 -12.94 28.59
C GLY A 84 12.20 -13.07 29.40
N VAL A 85 13.24 -12.36 28.99
CA VAL A 85 14.54 -12.34 29.68
C VAL A 85 14.39 -11.75 31.10
N ASP A 86 13.67 -10.64 31.22
CA ASP A 86 13.42 -9.98 32.52
C ASP A 86 12.70 -10.93 33.49
N LYS A 87 11.74 -11.69 32.97
CA LYS A 87 11.04 -12.72 33.76
C LYS A 87 11.95 -13.86 34.19
N LEU A 88 12.79 -14.37 33.30
CA LEU A 88 13.73 -15.44 33.63
C LEU A 88 14.76 -14.98 34.69
N TRP A 89 15.23 -13.75 34.57
CA TRP A 89 16.14 -13.15 35.53
C TRP A 89 15.49 -13.03 36.91
N ALA A 90 14.28 -12.52 37.00
CA ALA A 90 13.52 -12.42 38.23
C ALA A 90 13.28 -13.78 38.92
N LEU A 91 12.95 -14.81 38.12
CA LEU A 91 12.80 -16.18 38.64
C LEU A 91 14.08 -16.73 39.21
N SER A 92 15.23 -16.47 38.56
CA SER A 92 16.54 -16.95 39.02
C SER A 92 16.97 -16.31 40.37
N HIS A 93 16.47 -15.11 40.64
CA HIS A 93 16.75 -14.37 41.90
C HIS A 93 15.63 -14.53 42.95
N GLY A 94 14.68 -15.40 42.74
CA GLY A 94 13.59 -15.68 43.69
C GLY A 94 12.61 -14.51 43.90
N VAL A 95 12.58 -13.54 43.00
CA VAL A 95 11.66 -12.41 43.06
C VAL A 95 10.31 -12.82 42.49
N ALA A 96 9.25 -12.75 43.31
CA ALA A 96 7.90 -13.01 42.87
C ALA A 96 7.43 -11.89 41.91
N GLN A 97 7.41 -12.20 40.62
CA GLN A 97 6.87 -11.31 39.57
C GLN A 97 5.55 -11.83 39.02
N ARG A 98 4.68 -10.91 38.55
CA ARG A 98 3.43 -11.25 37.85
C ARG A 98 3.72 -12.13 36.64
N LEU A 99 2.73 -12.91 36.21
CA LEU A 99 2.85 -13.70 34.98
C LEU A 99 3.12 -12.79 33.77
N VAL A 100 3.87 -13.29 32.80
CA VAL A 100 4.14 -12.57 31.54
C VAL A 100 2.83 -12.22 30.83
N THR A 101 1.86 -13.13 30.91
CA THR A 101 0.52 -12.98 30.36
C THR A 101 -0.31 -11.89 31.04
N ASP A 102 0.02 -11.46 32.24
CA ASP A 102 -0.67 -10.36 32.94
C ASP A 102 -0.16 -8.98 32.49
N SER A 103 0.89 -8.96 31.68
CA SER A 103 1.49 -7.72 31.15
C SER A 103 0.81 -7.31 29.83
N PRO A 104 0.17 -6.14 29.75
CA PRO A 104 -0.41 -5.66 28.50
C PRO A 104 0.64 -5.45 27.41
N TYR A 105 1.89 -5.17 27.77
CA TYR A 105 3.01 -4.99 26.82
C TYR A 105 3.35 -6.26 26.07
N PHE A 106 3.16 -7.43 26.69
CA PHE A 106 3.36 -8.70 26.00
C PHE A 106 2.36 -8.91 24.86
N TYR A 107 1.10 -8.56 25.05
CA TYR A 107 0.08 -8.65 24.01
C TYR A 107 0.31 -7.64 22.88
N ILE A 108 0.79 -6.44 23.21
CA ILE A 108 1.18 -5.45 22.22
C ILE A 108 2.34 -5.99 21.38
N ALA A 109 3.35 -6.58 21.98
CA ALA A 109 4.48 -7.18 21.28
C ALA A 109 4.04 -8.31 20.33
N LEU A 110 3.16 -9.22 20.79
CA LEU A 110 2.59 -10.27 19.95
C LEU A 110 1.80 -9.70 18.78
N THR A 111 0.97 -8.71 19.03
CA THR A 111 0.18 -8.05 17.98
C THR A 111 1.10 -7.41 16.93
N MET A 112 2.18 -6.75 17.36
CA MET A 112 3.17 -6.18 16.44
C MET A 112 3.85 -7.26 15.58
N MET A 113 4.20 -8.40 16.16
CA MET A 113 4.75 -9.53 15.39
C MET A 113 3.76 -10.05 14.34
N MET A 114 2.49 -10.19 14.71
CA MET A 114 1.43 -10.62 13.78
C MET A 114 1.26 -9.61 12.64
N ILE A 115 1.14 -8.33 12.96
CA ILE A 115 0.99 -7.25 11.96
C ILE A 115 2.23 -7.20 11.06
N GLY A 116 3.43 -7.31 11.61
CA GLY A 116 4.68 -7.33 10.85
C GLY A 116 4.72 -8.48 9.84
N THR A 117 4.33 -9.68 10.26
CA THR A 117 4.23 -10.85 9.37
C THR A 117 3.19 -10.65 8.28
N GLN A 118 2.02 -10.10 8.61
CA GLN A 118 0.96 -9.84 7.64
C GLN A 118 1.40 -8.80 6.59
N LEU A 119 2.06 -7.72 7.01
CA LEU A 119 2.59 -6.71 6.10
C LEU A 119 3.66 -7.31 5.17
N PHE A 120 4.54 -8.13 5.69
CA PHE A 120 5.55 -8.82 4.88
C PHE A 120 4.91 -9.72 3.82
N LEU A 121 3.93 -10.55 4.22
CA LEU A 121 3.19 -11.41 3.30
C LEU A 121 2.41 -10.61 2.25
N ALA A 122 1.77 -9.51 2.65
CA ALA A 122 1.06 -8.62 1.72
C ALA A 122 2.02 -8.02 0.68
N GLY A 123 3.22 -7.61 1.10
CA GLY A 123 4.27 -7.14 0.20
C GLY A 123 4.74 -8.21 -0.79
N PHE A 124 4.93 -9.43 -0.30
CA PHE A 124 5.32 -10.57 -1.12
C PHE A 124 4.26 -10.94 -2.16
N ILE A 125 2.99 -11.04 -1.74
CA ILE A 125 1.87 -11.30 -2.65
C ILE A 125 1.75 -10.19 -3.69
N GLY A 126 1.86 -8.92 -3.27
CA GLY A 126 1.84 -7.78 -4.17
C GLY A 126 2.96 -7.84 -5.23
N ASP A 127 4.15 -8.27 -4.86
CA ASP A 127 5.27 -8.45 -5.81
C ASP A 127 5.02 -9.61 -6.78
N LEU A 128 4.48 -10.74 -6.30
CA LEU A 128 4.10 -11.87 -7.16
C LEU A 128 3.03 -11.48 -8.18
N VAL A 129 1.98 -10.79 -7.75
CA VAL A 129 0.91 -10.29 -8.65
C VAL A 129 1.49 -9.32 -9.68
N SER A 130 2.35 -8.40 -9.25
CA SER A 130 3.01 -7.44 -10.14
C SER A 130 3.91 -8.13 -11.17
N ARG A 131 4.59 -9.20 -10.79
CA ARG A 131 5.44 -9.99 -11.71
C ARG A 131 4.64 -10.85 -12.68
N SER A 132 3.47 -11.34 -12.28
CA SER A 132 2.60 -12.16 -13.11
C SER A 132 1.77 -11.34 -14.11
N SER A 133 1.76 -10.02 -13.99
CA SER A 133 1.05 -9.12 -14.91
C SER A 133 1.70 -9.16 -16.30
N GLN A 134 0.92 -9.49 -17.33
CA GLN A 134 1.36 -9.53 -18.74
C GLN A 134 1.80 -8.16 -19.26
N ASN A 135 1.26 -7.07 -18.70
CA ASN A 135 1.57 -5.69 -19.13
C ASN A 135 2.97 -5.21 -18.73
N ARG A 136 3.76 -6.02 -18.02
CA ARG A 136 5.13 -5.62 -17.63
C ARG A 136 6.07 -5.51 -18.83
N ASN A 137 5.78 -6.20 -19.91
CA ASN A 137 6.59 -6.24 -21.14
C ASN A 137 6.04 -5.33 -22.25
N ASP A 138 4.93 -4.60 -22.00
CA ASP A 138 4.45 -3.56 -22.90
C ASP A 138 5.38 -2.34 -22.82
N TYR A 139 6.24 -2.22 -23.82
CA TYR A 139 7.08 -1.04 -24.04
C TYR A 139 6.53 -0.26 -25.22
N GLN A 140 6.52 1.05 -25.10
CA GLN A 140 6.16 1.94 -26.19
C GLN A 140 7.39 2.10 -27.08
N ILE A 141 7.22 1.74 -28.36
CA ILE A 141 8.28 1.93 -29.36
C ILE A 141 8.25 3.41 -29.77
N GLU A 142 9.28 4.14 -29.40
CA GLU A 142 9.40 5.57 -29.76
C GLU A 142 9.94 5.73 -31.19
N GLU A 143 10.85 4.85 -31.62
CA GLU A 143 11.42 4.88 -32.95
C GLU A 143 11.89 3.48 -33.39
N GLU A 144 11.56 3.06 -34.62
CA GLU A 144 12.10 1.86 -35.26
C GLU A 144 13.26 2.26 -36.18
N ILE A 145 14.49 1.92 -35.80
CA ILE A 145 15.65 2.05 -36.68
C ILE A 145 15.73 0.82 -37.57
N ARG A 146 15.27 0.90 -38.80
CA ARG A 146 15.52 -0.14 -39.81
C ARG A 146 16.96 -0.04 -40.31
N CYS A 147 17.82 -0.91 -39.83
CA CYS A 147 19.10 -1.14 -40.48
C CYS A 147 18.84 -1.75 -41.86
N GLY A 148 18.94 -0.93 -42.90
CA GLY A 148 18.85 -1.43 -44.28
C GLY A 148 19.93 -2.49 -44.54
N LYS A 149 19.51 -3.55 -45.24
CA LYS A 149 20.42 -4.53 -45.84
C LYS A 149 21.19 -3.90 -46.97
#